data_dc8fbcddee8f9d91f63d6011115570aa
#
_entry.id   dc8fbcddee8f9d91f63d6011115570aa
#
_cell.length_a   1.000
_cell.length_b   1.000
_cell.length_c   1.000
_cell.angle_alpha   90.00
_cell.angle_beta   90.00
_cell.angle_gamma   90.00
#
_symmetry.space_group_name_H-M   'P 1'
#
loop_
_entity.id
_entity.type
_entity.pdbx_description
1 polymer ?
#
loop_
_entity_poly.entity_id
_entity_poly.type
_entity_poly.pdbx_seq_one_letter_code
_entity_poly.pdbx_strand_id
1 'polypeptide(L)'
;FLVLLCGCSDSFVIDTDCCILLSARGDFPAYVEALTARGIPVYADARENLMEVPHIRPLISLLKVIDNPAQDIYLAAAMLGPVFGFTDDDLVRLRAQSAALQKEQNAGNAGKPARMSLYGALLLARQGPAEDPFTQKVNDFYDKLTALRQMARSVPAEQLLEEIFATTGYLAALGVTENGARRREDARRFASFCAASGAGGISA
;
A
#
# COMPACT_ATOMS: atom_id res chain seq x y z
N PHE A 1 28.44 3.16 -1.85
CA PHE A 1 29.08 2.93 -0.53
C PHE A 1 27.98 2.56 0.46
N LEU A 2 28.10 1.38 1.05
CA LEU A 2 27.16 0.88 2.04
C LEU A 2 27.91 0.77 3.36
N VAL A 3 27.36 1.37 4.41
CA VAL A 3 27.95 1.34 5.76
C VAL A 3 27.18 0.32 6.58
N LEU A 4 27.85 -0.71 7.05
CA LEU A 4 27.34 -1.67 8.00
C LEU A 4 27.96 -1.29 9.35
N LEU A 5 27.13 -0.84 10.30
CA LEU A 5 27.58 -0.57 11.66
C LEU A 5 27.39 -1.84 12.49
N CYS A 6 28.46 -2.30 13.11
CA CYS A 6 28.47 -3.50 13.96
C CYS A 6 28.77 -3.09 15.39
N GLY A 7 27.84 -3.40 16.31
CA GLY A 7 28.07 -3.22 17.73
C GLY A 7 28.56 -4.52 18.37
N CYS A 8 29.67 -4.49 19.12
CA CYS A 8 30.11 -5.60 19.94
C CYS A 8 29.76 -5.36 21.40
N SER A 9 29.11 -6.32 22.01
CA SER A 9 28.58 -6.26 23.38
C SER A 9 29.60 -6.76 24.44
N ASP A 10 30.86 -6.38 24.36
CA ASP A 10 31.77 -6.60 25.47
C ASP A 10 32.74 -5.41 25.68
N SER A 11 32.43 -4.73 26.73
CA SER A 11 33.26 -3.87 27.63
C SER A 11 34.09 -2.69 27.11
N PHE A 12 34.44 -2.55 25.85
CA PHE A 12 35.32 -1.48 25.42
C PHE A 12 35.08 -0.83 24.05
N VAL A 13 34.08 -1.31 23.28
CA VAL A 13 33.73 -0.76 21.96
C VAL A 13 32.31 -0.28 22.00
N ILE A 14 32.08 1.00 21.79
CA ILE A 14 30.74 1.59 21.69
C ILE A 14 30.09 1.09 20.41
N ASP A 15 28.81 0.80 20.44
CA ASP A 15 27.96 0.18 19.36
C ASP A 15 28.07 0.83 17.96
N THR A 16 28.85 1.87 17.79
CA THR A 16 29.01 2.65 16.54
C THR A 16 30.43 2.64 15.98
N ASP A 17 31.36 1.92 16.59
CA ASP A 17 32.79 2.08 16.27
C ASP A 17 33.31 1.20 15.12
N CYS A 18 32.48 0.21 14.67
CA CYS A 18 32.89 -0.68 13.59
C CYS A 18 32.02 -0.50 12.36
N CYS A 19 32.64 -0.34 11.20
CA CYS A 19 31.97 -0.14 9.93
C CYS A 19 32.54 -1.08 8.87
N ILE A 20 31.66 -1.80 8.16
CA ILE A 20 32.04 -2.63 7.01
C ILE A 20 31.55 -1.94 5.74
N LEU A 21 32.48 -1.62 4.84
CA LEU A 21 32.18 -1.03 3.54
C LEU A 21 32.17 -2.12 2.48
N LEU A 22 31.04 -2.28 1.79
CA LEU A 22 30.89 -3.24 0.70
C LEU A 22 30.76 -2.49 -0.64
N SER A 23 31.41 -3.00 -1.68
CA SER A 23 31.36 -2.45 -3.03
C SER A 23 30.09 -2.87 -3.79
N ALA A 24 29.50 -4.00 -3.43
CA ALA A 24 28.30 -4.55 -4.05
C ALA A 24 27.19 -4.80 -3.03
N ARG A 25 25.94 -4.54 -3.40
CA ARG A 25 24.77 -4.73 -2.53
C ARG A 25 24.31 -6.18 -2.44
N GLY A 26 24.68 -7.00 -3.42
CA GLY A 26 24.23 -8.41 -3.50
C GLY A 26 24.66 -9.25 -2.31
N ASP A 27 25.81 -8.97 -1.74
CA ASP A 27 26.39 -9.74 -0.64
C ASP A 27 25.89 -9.29 0.75
N PHE A 28 25.13 -8.21 0.80
CA PHE A 28 24.67 -7.57 2.01
C PHE A 28 23.87 -8.50 2.95
N PRO A 29 22.87 -9.25 2.45
CA PRO A 29 22.10 -10.16 3.29
C PRO A 29 22.98 -11.22 3.96
N ALA A 30 23.97 -11.73 3.26
CA ALA A 30 24.88 -12.77 3.77
C ALA A 30 25.73 -12.24 4.96
N TYR A 31 26.21 -10.99 4.88
CA TYR A 31 26.93 -10.38 5.98
C TYR A 31 26.02 -10.13 7.19
N VAL A 32 24.81 -9.61 6.96
CA VAL A 32 23.82 -9.39 8.03
C VAL A 32 23.49 -10.71 8.73
N GLU A 33 23.23 -11.76 7.99
CA GLU A 33 22.92 -13.09 8.53
C GLU A 33 24.11 -13.65 9.34
N ALA A 34 25.32 -13.60 8.78
CA ALA A 34 26.52 -14.12 9.43
C ALA A 34 26.87 -13.39 10.73
N LEU A 35 26.63 -12.09 10.80
CA LEU A 35 26.91 -11.29 11.99
C LEU A 35 25.81 -11.48 13.05
N THR A 36 24.53 -11.49 12.62
CA THR A 36 23.39 -11.73 13.51
C THR A 36 23.47 -13.13 14.14
N ALA A 37 23.86 -14.13 13.37
CA ALA A 37 24.07 -15.51 13.88
C ALA A 37 25.16 -15.60 14.96
N ARG A 38 26.06 -14.62 15.03
CA ARG A 38 27.10 -14.51 16.06
C ARG A 38 26.71 -13.56 17.22
N GLY A 39 25.45 -13.11 17.26
CA GLY A 39 24.96 -12.20 18.28
C GLY A 39 25.48 -10.76 18.15
N ILE A 40 26.04 -10.41 16.99
CA ILE A 40 26.55 -9.06 16.73
C ILE A 40 25.42 -8.22 16.19
N PRO A 41 24.98 -7.13 16.89
CA PRO A 41 23.93 -6.26 16.38
C PRO A 41 24.45 -5.55 15.12
N VAL A 42 23.65 -5.62 14.05
CA VAL A 42 24.01 -5.04 12.75
C VAL A 42 22.98 -4.00 12.37
N TYR A 43 23.45 -2.80 12.10
CA TYR A 43 22.66 -1.79 11.41
C TYR A 43 23.09 -1.75 9.94
N ALA A 44 22.16 -2.12 9.09
CA ALA A 44 22.40 -2.13 7.66
C ALA A 44 21.63 -0.97 7.02
N ASP A 45 22.33 0.02 6.47
CA ASP A 45 21.73 1.03 5.59
C ASP A 45 21.48 0.40 4.20
N ALA A 46 20.64 -0.61 4.16
CA ALA A 46 20.05 -1.05 2.93
C ALA A 46 19.06 0.04 2.53
N ARG A 47 19.41 0.86 1.56
CA ARG A 47 18.42 1.66 0.83
C ARG A 47 17.53 0.68 0.06
N GLU A 48 16.68 -0.03 0.80
CA GLU A 48 15.56 -0.75 0.19
C GLU A 48 14.80 0.27 -0.64
N ASN A 49 14.55 -0.07 -1.90
CA ASN A 49 13.67 0.75 -2.70
C ASN A 49 12.30 0.76 -2.01
N LEU A 50 11.99 1.84 -1.31
CA LEU A 50 10.80 1.98 -0.49
C LEU A 50 9.52 1.67 -1.27
N MET A 51 9.55 1.89 -2.60
CA MET A 51 8.45 1.57 -3.52
C MET A 51 8.23 0.05 -3.72
N GLU A 52 9.25 -0.77 -3.46
CA GLU A 52 9.19 -2.22 -3.65
C GLU A 52 8.81 -2.96 -2.36
N VAL A 53 8.81 -2.26 -1.24
CA VAL A 53 8.49 -2.83 0.07
C VAL A 53 7.03 -3.31 0.10
N PRO A 54 6.76 -4.58 0.46
CA PRO A 54 5.43 -5.18 0.34
C PRO A 54 4.33 -4.42 1.08
N HIS A 55 4.62 -3.88 2.26
CA HIS A 55 3.64 -3.12 3.05
C HIS A 55 3.46 -1.67 2.59
N ILE A 56 4.23 -1.18 1.62
CA ILE A 56 4.03 0.13 0.98
C ILE A 56 3.21 0.02 -0.31
N ARG A 57 3.25 -1.13 -0.98
CA ARG A 57 2.51 -1.36 -2.24
C ARG A 57 0.99 -1.09 -2.15
N PRO A 58 0.26 -1.49 -1.09
CA PRO A 58 -1.15 -1.13 -0.95
C PRO A 58 -1.38 0.38 -0.88
N LEU A 59 -0.48 1.13 -0.24
CA LEU A 59 -0.54 2.57 -0.15
C LEU A 59 -0.33 3.22 -1.53
N ILE A 60 0.66 2.75 -2.29
CA ILE A 60 0.88 3.19 -3.67
C ILE A 60 -0.34 2.87 -4.54
N SER A 61 -0.93 1.69 -4.37
CA SER A 61 -2.13 1.29 -5.11
C SER A 61 -3.30 2.21 -4.79
N LEU A 62 -3.48 2.57 -3.53
CA LEU A 62 -4.52 3.52 -3.11
C LEU A 62 -4.30 4.90 -3.72
N LEU A 63 -3.07 5.42 -3.74
CA LEU A 63 -2.75 6.70 -4.40
C LEU A 63 -3.08 6.68 -5.89
N LYS A 64 -2.76 5.58 -6.59
CA LYS A 64 -3.10 5.40 -8.01
C LYS A 64 -4.61 5.35 -8.25
N VAL A 65 -5.37 4.75 -7.33
CA VAL A 65 -6.84 4.69 -7.39
C VAL A 65 -7.47 6.04 -7.08
N ILE A 66 -6.88 6.81 -6.18
CA ILE A 66 -7.30 8.20 -5.92
C ILE A 66 -7.17 9.04 -7.18
N ASP A 67 -6.08 8.90 -7.92
CA ASP A 67 -5.88 9.56 -9.21
C ASP A 67 -6.86 9.00 -10.26
N ASN A 68 -6.82 7.71 -10.54
CA ASN A 68 -7.66 7.06 -11.52
C ASN A 68 -8.26 5.73 -11.02
N PRO A 69 -9.55 5.71 -10.62
CA PRO A 69 -10.21 4.51 -10.09
C PRO A 69 -10.54 3.46 -11.16
N ALA A 70 -10.38 3.77 -12.44
CA ALA A 70 -10.65 2.82 -13.53
C ALA A 70 -9.53 1.78 -13.71
N GLN A 71 -8.46 1.85 -12.92
CA GLN A 71 -7.34 0.90 -12.96
C GLN A 71 -7.65 -0.31 -12.09
N ASP A 72 -8.27 -1.34 -12.66
CA ASP A 72 -8.77 -2.54 -11.96
C ASP A 72 -7.73 -3.21 -11.05
N ILE A 73 -6.47 -3.30 -11.49
CA ILE A 73 -5.40 -3.97 -10.72
C ILE A 73 -5.11 -3.22 -9.42
N TYR A 74 -4.98 -1.89 -9.50
CA TYR A 74 -4.69 -1.07 -8.32
C TYR A 74 -5.92 -0.94 -7.42
N LEU A 75 -7.13 -0.90 -8.00
CA LEU A 75 -8.37 -0.90 -7.23
C LEU A 75 -8.51 -2.19 -6.42
N ALA A 76 -8.28 -3.35 -7.04
CA ALA A 76 -8.28 -4.63 -6.32
C ALA A 76 -7.22 -4.67 -5.22
N ALA A 77 -6.00 -4.23 -5.51
CA ALA A 77 -4.91 -4.19 -4.53
C ALA A 77 -5.18 -3.23 -3.36
N ALA A 78 -5.82 -2.08 -3.62
CA ALA A 78 -6.23 -1.16 -2.57
C ALA A 78 -7.34 -1.76 -1.69
N MET A 79 -8.34 -2.40 -2.27
CA MET A 79 -9.44 -3.04 -1.56
C MET A 79 -8.97 -4.20 -0.68
N LEU A 80 -8.07 -5.06 -1.19
CA LEU A 80 -7.46 -6.18 -0.45
C LEU A 80 -6.41 -5.72 0.56
N GLY A 81 -6.05 -4.44 0.55
CA GLY A 81 -5.11 -3.87 1.51
C GLY A 81 -5.61 -3.98 2.97
N PRO A 82 -4.70 -3.80 3.95
CA PRO A 82 -4.99 -4.09 5.37
C PRO A 82 -6.05 -3.18 5.99
N VAL A 83 -6.56 -2.20 5.24
CA VAL A 83 -7.39 -1.11 5.75
C VAL A 83 -8.87 -1.30 5.49
N PHE A 84 -9.21 -1.84 4.32
CA PHE A 84 -10.62 -1.87 3.88
C PHE A 84 -11.29 -3.22 4.14
N GLY A 85 -10.52 -4.23 4.52
CA GLY A 85 -11.02 -5.53 4.95
C GLY A 85 -11.75 -6.34 3.86
N PHE A 86 -11.52 -6.03 2.58
CA PHE A 86 -12.04 -6.86 1.50
C PHE A 86 -11.26 -8.16 1.40
N THR A 87 -11.96 -9.23 1.09
CA THR A 87 -11.41 -10.56 0.85
C THR A 87 -11.44 -10.89 -0.64
N ASP A 88 -10.75 -11.96 -1.05
CA ASP A 88 -10.82 -12.46 -2.41
C ASP A 88 -12.26 -12.83 -2.78
N ASP A 89 -13.03 -13.39 -1.83
CA ASP A 89 -14.45 -13.72 -2.03
C ASP A 89 -15.31 -12.47 -2.29
N ASP A 90 -15.01 -11.34 -1.64
CA ASP A 90 -15.68 -10.07 -1.89
C ASP A 90 -15.43 -9.60 -3.34
N LEU A 91 -14.20 -9.74 -3.85
CA LEU A 91 -13.89 -9.41 -5.24
C LEU A 91 -14.55 -10.35 -6.23
N VAL A 92 -14.63 -11.64 -5.93
CA VAL A 92 -15.37 -12.62 -6.72
C VAL A 92 -16.86 -12.24 -6.75
N ARG A 93 -17.43 -11.86 -5.60
CA ARG A 93 -18.83 -11.41 -5.50
C ARG A 93 -19.09 -10.18 -6.37
N LEU A 94 -18.21 -9.16 -6.34
CA LEU A 94 -18.29 -7.99 -7.22
C LEU A 94 -18.31 -8.39 -8.70
N ARG A 95 -17.41 -9.30 -9.09
CA ARG A 95 -17.31 -9.77 -10.48
C ARG A 95 -18.53 -10.60 -10.89
N ALA A 96 -19.04 -11.46 -10.02
CA ALA A 96 -20.21 -12.28 -10.30
C ALA A 96 -21.48 -11.42 -10.51
N GLN A 97 -21.70 -10.43 -9.64
CA GLN A 97 -22.83 -9.49 -9.78
C GLN A 97 -22.76 -8.70 -11.09
N SER A 98 -21.57 -8.19 -11.44
CA SER A 98 -21.39 -7.47 -12.70
C SER A 98 -21.58 -8.35 -13.93
N ALA A 99 -21.16 -9.61 -13.88
CA ALA A 99 -21.34 -10.57 -14.97
C ALA A 99 -22.80 -10.97 -15.17
N ALA A 100 -23.56 -11.13 -14.10
CA ALA A 100 -24.99 -11.45 -14.15
C ALA A 100 -25.78 -10.36 -14.87
N LEU A 101 -25.57 -9.10 -14.51
CA LEU A 101 -26.26 -7.97 -15.13
C LEU A 101 -25.81 -7.72 -16.57
N GLN A 102 -24.55 -7.94 -16.90
CA GLN A 102 -24.11 -7.89 -18.29
C GLN A 102 -24.79 -8.96 -19.15
N LYS A 103 -25.02 -10.15 -18.61
CA LYS A 103 -25.70 -11.22 -19.29
C LYS A 103 -27.18 -10.86 -19.57
N GLU A 104 -27.85 -10.23 -18.61
CA GLU A 104 -29.22 -9.76 -18.77
C GLU A 104 -29.33 -8.62 -19.82
N GLN A 105 -28.44 -7.65 -19.77
CA GLN A 105 -28.42 -6.52 -20.71
C GLN A 105 -28.05 -6.92 -22.14
N ASN A 106 -27.25 -7.98 -22.32
CA ASN A 106 -26.79 -8.45 -23.62
C ASN A 106 -27.68 -9.57 -24.21
N ALA A 107 -28.73 -9.99 -23.55
CA ALA A 107 -29.66 -11.03 -24.06
C ALA A 107 -30.29 -10.68 -25.42
N GLY A 108 -30.14 -9.44 -25.90
CA GLY A 108 -30.63 -8.98 -27.20
C GLY A 108 -29.55 -8.54 -28.21
N ASN A 109 -28.27 -8.56 -27.87
CA ASN A 109 -27.19 -8.05 -28.72
C ASN A 109 -26.16 -9.12 -29.06
N ALA A 110 -25.92 -9.38 -30.36
CA ALA A 110 -25.00 -10.39 -30.88
C ALA A 110 -23.48 -9.96 -30.77
N GLY A 111 -23.17 -8.92 -30.05
CA GLY A 111 -21.78 -8.44 -29.83
C GLY A 111 -21.16 -9.06 -28.61
N LYS A 112 -19.80 -9.27 -28.63
CA LYS A 112 -19.03 -9.64 -27.43
C LYS A 112 -19.21 -8.57 -26.36
N PRO A 113 -19.79 -8.89 -25.17
CA PRO A 113 -19.98 -7.89 -24.11
C PRO A 113 -18.63 -7.33 -23.67
N ALA A 114 -18.49 -6.02 -23.70
CA ALA A 114 -17.32 -5.36 -23.09
C ALA A 114 -17.31 -5.66 -21.59
N ARG A 115 -16.21 -6.21 -21.08
CA ARG A 115 -16.09 -6.55 -19.67
C ARG A 115 -16.19 -5.28 -18.82
N MET A 116 -17.15 -5.25 -17.90
CA MET A 116 -17.28 -4.13 -16.96
C MET A 116 -16.01 -3.98 -16.12
N SER A 117 -15.54 -2.75 -15.90
CA SER A 117 -14.43 -2.48 -15.00
C SER A 117 -14.79 -2.86 -13.55
N LEU A 118 -13.78 -3.10 -12.71
CA LEU A 118 -14.01 -3.36 -11.29
C LEU A 118 -14.68 -2.17 -10.61
N TYR A 119 -14.34 -0.95 -11.01
CA TYR A 119 -15.00 0.26 -10.52
C TYR A 119 -16.47 0.32 -10.91
N GLY A 120 -16.80 -0.07 -12.13
CA GLY A 120 -18.21 -0.21 -12.55
C GLY A 120 -18.98 -1.26 -11.73
N ALA A 121 -18.34 -2.41 -11.45
CA ALA A 121 -18.90 -3.44 -10.58
C ALA A 121 -19.13 -2.95 -9.14
N LEU A 122 -18.22 -2.13 -8.62
CA LEU A 122 -18.33 -1.48 -7.31
C LEU A 122 -19.52 -0.51 -7.26
N LEU A 123 -19.66 0.35 -8.28
CA LEU A 123 -20.81 1.28 -8.36
C LEU A 123 -22.15 0.54 -8.41
N LEU A 124 -22.18 -0.61 -9.03
CA LEU A 124 -23.35 -1.47 -9.10
C LEU A 124 -23.67 -2.10 -7.76
N ALA A 125 -22.66 -2.66 -7.07
CA ALA A 125 -22.83 -3.29 -5.76
C ALA A 125 -23.34 -2.31 -4.69
N ARG A 126 -23.09 -1.00 -4.84
CA ARG A 126 -23.65 0.05 -3.98
C ARG A 126 -25.17 0.15 -4.04
N GLN A 127 -25.80 -0.32 -5.11
CA GLN A 127 -27.25 -0.30 -5.27
C GLN A 127 -27.92 -1.51 -4.58
N GLY A 128 -27.16 -2.37 -3.94
CA GLY A 128 -27.67 -3.50 -3.17
C GLY A 128 -28.44 -3.08 -1.92
N PRO A 129 -29.04 -4.04 -1.20
CA PRO A 129 -29.77 -3.77 0.04
C PRO A 129 -28.87 -3.10 1.08
N ALA A 130 -29.35 -2.02 1.70
CA ALA A 130 -28.59 -1.26 2.69
C ALA A 130 -28.24 -2.09 3.95
N GLU A 131 -29.01 -3.13 4.24
CA GLU A 131 -28.82 -4.03 5.37
C GLU A 131 -27.75 -5.11 5.11
N ASP A 132 -27.34 -5.32 3.85
CA ASP A 132 -26.32 -6.29 3.49
C ASP A 132 -24.93 -5.79 3.95
N PRO A 133 -24.21 -6.53 4.81
CA PRO A 133 -22.88 -6.14 5.29
C PRO A 133 -21.86 -5.88 4.15
N PHE A 134 -22.02 -6.59 3.04
CA PHE A 134 -21.18 -6.39 1.87
C PHE A 134 -21.46 -5.04 1.20
N THR A 135 -22.75 -4.68 1.03
CA THR A 135 -23.15 -3.37 0.49
C THR A 135 -22.67 -2.24 1.38
N GLN A 136 -22.75 -2.40 2.70
CA GLN A 136 -22.21 -1.41 3.65
C GLN A 136 -20.71 -1.25 3.49
N LYS A 137 -19.94 -2.35 3.43
CA LYS A 137 -18.50 -2.33 3.20
C LYS A 137 -18.13 -1.62 1.89
N VAL A 138 -18.86 -1.88 0.82
CA VAL A 138 -18.68 -1.23 -0.48
C VAL A 138 -18.97 0.27 -0.40
N ASN A 139 -20.03 0.68 0.30
CA ASN A 139 -20.35 2.08 0.51
C ASN A 139 -19.29 2.80 1.33
N ASP A 140 -18.85 2.22 2.45
CA ASP A 140 -17.80 2.79 3.30
C ASP A 140 -16.49 3.01 2.51
N PHE A 141 -16.12 2.03 1.69
CA PHE A 141 -14.94 2.17 0.82
C PHE A 141 -15.11 3.30 -0.19
N TYR A 142 -16.25 3.33 -0.88
CA TYR A 142 -16.52 4.35 -1.89
C TYR A 142 -16.55 5.77 -1.32
N ASP A 143 -17.17 5.95 -0.17
CA ASP A 143 -17.29 7.25 0.48
C ASP A 143 -15.91 7.76 0.94
N LYS A 144 -15.09 6.89 1.53
CA LYS A 144 -13.69 7.20 1.86
C LYS A 144 -12.87 7.54 0.62
N LEU A 145 -12.99 6.72 -0.44
CA LEU A 145 -12.28 6.96 -1.70
C LEU A 145 -12.69 8.31 -2.31
N THR A 146 -13.99 8.62 -2.30
CA THR A 146 -14.52 9.87 -2.86
C THR A 146 -14.02 11.08 -2.07
N ALA A 147 -14.02 11.01 -0.74
CA ALA A 147 -13.49 12.06 0.13
C ALA A 147 -11.98 12.29 -0.13
N LEU A 148 -11.18 11.22 -0.20
CA LEU A 148 -9.75 11.31 -0.50
C LEU A 148 -9.48 11.88 -1.90
N ARG A 149 -10.29 11.53 -2.90
CA ARG A 149 -10.19 12.09 -4.25
C ARG A 149 -10.53 13.57 -4.31
N GLN A 150 -11.52 14.03 -3.53
CA GLN A 150 -11.83 15.46 -3.42
C GLN A 150 -10.67 16.21 -2.77
N MET A 151 -10.12 15.69 -1.69
CA MET A 151 -8.99 16.27 -0.97
C MET A 151 -7.73 16.34 -1.84
N ALA A 152 -7.42 15.28 -2.61
CA ALA A 152 -6.25 15.21 -3.48
C ALA A 152 -6.16 16.33 -4.54
N ARG A 153 -7.27 17.01 -4.81
CA ARG A 153 -7.31 18.16 -5.73
C ARG A 153 -6.82 19.46 -5.11
N SER A 154 -6.78 19.53 -3.79
CA SER A 154 -6.56 20.80 -3.07
C SER A 154 -5.37 20.76 -2.10
N VAL A 155 -4.86 19.58 -1.76
CA VAL A 155 -3.77 19.43 -0.80
C VAL A 155 -2.56 18.74 -1.44
N PRO A 156 -1.34 19.00 -0.94
CA PRO A 156 -0.13 18.29 -1.39
C PRO A 156 -0.17 16.82 -0.94
N ALA A 157 0.63 15.99 -1.62
CA ALA A 157 0.67 14.55 -1.42
C ALA A 157 0.97 14.13 0.04
N GLU A 158 1.79 14.90 0.75
CA GLU A 158 2.09 14.67 2.17
C GLU A 158 0.83 14.76 3.03
N GLN A 159 0.06 15.83 2.89
CA GLN A 159 -1.18 16.03 3.66
C GLN A 159 -2.23 14.98 3.30
N LEU A 160 -2.29 14.59 2.03
CA LEU A 160 -3.16 13.50 1.60
C LEU A 160 -2.77 12.17 2.27
N LEU A 161 -1.49 11.87 2.37
CA LEU A 161 -1.00 10.66 3.04
C LEU A 161 -1.27 10.67 4.54
N GLU A 162 -1.08 11.80 5.22
CA GLU A 162 -1.44 11.96 6.62
C GLU A 162 -2.95 11.73 6.85
N GLU A 163 -3.79 12.25 5.97
CA GLU A 163 -5.23 12.00 6.04
C GLU A 163 -5.58 10.54 5.77
N ILE A 164 -4.91 9.88 4.81
CA ILE A 164 -5.04 8.44 4.59
C ILE A 164 -4.69 7.69 5.88
N PHE A 165 -3.60 8.02 6.56
CA PHE A 165 -3.21 7.38 7.80
C PHE A 165 -4.24 7.59 8.91
N ALA A 166 -4.78 8.80 9.03
CA ALA A 166 -5.78 9.15 10.05
C ALA A 166 -7.13 8.46 9.82
N THR A 167 -7.66 8.54 8.59
CA THR A 167 -9.01 8.05 8.27
C THR A 167 -9.09 6.55 8.09
N THR A 168 -7.98 5.91 7.68
CA THR A 168 -7.97 4.48 7.39
C THR A 168 -7.38 3.63 8.51
N GLY A 169 -6.71 4.24 9.48
CA GLY A 169 -5.99 3.50 10.52
C GLY A 169 -4.81 2.67 9.99
N TYR A 170 -4.25 3.03 8.83
CA TYR A 170 -3.19 2.28 8.16
C TYR A 170 -1.99 2.01 9.06
N LEU A 171 -1.52 3.02 9.79
CA LEU A 171 -0.39 2.88 10.70
C LEU A 171 -0.72 1.95 11.89
N ALA A 172 -1.98 1.93 12.35
CA ALA A 172 -2.40 1.01 13.39
C ALA A 172 -2.41 -0.44 12.86
N ALA A 173 -2.95 -0.66 11.66
CA ALA A 173 -2.96 -1.96 11.01
C ALA A 173 -1.54 -2.51 10.79
N LEU A 174 -0.58 -1.68 10.40
CA LEU A 174 0.82 -2.08 10.30
C LEU A 174 1.41 -2.43 11.68
N GLY A 175 1.02 -1.70 12.73
CA GLY A 175 1.56 -1.84 14.08
C GLY A 175 1.33 -3.20 14.72
N VAL A 176 0.25 -3.90 14.36
CA VAL A 176 -0.08 -5.23 14.90
C VAL A 176 0.60 -6.38 14.15
N THR A 177 1.31 -6.09 13.08
CA THR A 177 2.03 -7.09 12.30
C THR A 177 3.45 -7.30 12.82
N GLU A 178 4.08 -8.41 12.45
CA GLU A 178 5.49 -8.65 12.71
C GLU A 178 6.35 -7.46 12.21
N ASN A 179 7.30 -7.01 13.02
CA ASN A 179 8.11 -5.81 12.76
C ASN A 179 7.28 -4.52 12.56
N GLY A 180 6.12 -4.42 13.23
CA GLY A 180 5.19 -3.32 13.06
C GLY A 180 5.77 -1.93 13.30
N ALA A 181 6.75 -1.79 14.20
CA ALA A 181 7.44 -0.50 14.43
C ALA A 181 8.20 -0.04 13.18
N ARG A 182 8.98 -0.96 12.55
CA ARG A 182 9.71 -0.69 11.31
C ARG A 182 8.75 -0.38 10.16
N ARG A 183 7.68 -1.18 10.01
CA ARG A 183 6.69 -0.96 8.94
C ARG A 183 5.99 0.39 9.04
N ARG A 184 5.68 0.85 10.25
CA ARG A 184 5.13 2.20 10.47
C ARG A 184 6.15 3.29 10.12
N GLU A 185 7.41 3.08 10.47
CA GLU A 185 8.48 4.00 10.10
C GLU A 185 8.65 4.09 8.59
N ASP A 186 8.65 2.96 7.87
CA ASP A 186 8.71 2.94 6.41
C ASP A 186 7.54 3.69 5.78
N ALA A 187 6.33 3.57 6.33
CA ALA A 187 5.17 4.32 5.84
C ALA A 187 5.33 5.84 6.03
N ARG A 188 5.88 6.29 7.17
CA ARG A 188 6.18 7.71 7.40
C ARG A 188 7.30 8.21 6.50
N ARG A 189 8.34 7.42 6.30
CA ARG A 189 9.43 7.74 5.36
C ARG A 189 8.91 7.86 3.93
N PHE A 190 7.94 7.03 3.55
CA PHE A 190 7.27 7.14 2.25
C PHE A 190 6.51 8.46 2.12
N ALA A 191 5.78 8.90 3.15
CA ALA A 191 5.10 10.20 3.16
C ALA A 191 6.10 11.37 3.02
N SER A 192 7.20 11.35 3.78
CA SER A 192 8.26 12.35 3.67
C SER A 192 8.95 12.35 2.29
N PHE A 193 9.12 11.19 1.67
CA PHE A 193 9.64 11.08 0.31
C PHE A 193 8.69 11.73 -0.71
N CYS A 194 7.38 11.50 -0.58
CA CYS A 194 6.37 12.14 -1.44
C CYS A 194 6.34 13.65 -1.27
N ALA A 195 6.53 14.16 -0.03
CA ALA A 195 6.65 15.58 0.27
C ALA A 195 7.83 16.21 -0.47
N ALA A 196 9.01 15.60 -0.35
CA ALA A 196 10.23 16.07 -1.02
C ALA A 196 10.12 16.04 -2.55
N SER A 197 9.45 15.02 -3.11
CA SER A 197 9.24 14.89 -4.55
C SER A 197 8.20 15.87 -5.08
N GLY A 198 7.15 16.18 -4.31
CA GLY A 198 6.11 17.14 -4.66
C GLY A 198 6.60 18.59 -4.69
N ALA A 199 7.60 18.93 -3.88
CA ALA A 199 8.23 20.25 -3.90
C ALA A 199 9.00 20.53 -5.20
N GLY A 200 9.33 19.49 -5.98
CA GLY A 200 10.02 19.58 -7.29
C GLY A 200 9.11 19.76 -8.51
N GLY A 201 7.80 19.96 -8.33
CA GLY A 201 6.84 20.21 -9.39
C GLY A 201 6.78 19.07 -10.41
N ILE A 202 5.82 18.16 -10.29
CA ILE A 202 5.41 17.32 -11.42
C ILE A 202 4.61 18.24 -12.35
N SER A 203 5.29 18.94 -13.24
CA SER A 203 4.62 19.41 -14.45
C SER A 203 4.48 18.22 -15.37
N ALA A 204 3.23 17.92 -15.69
CA ALA A 204 2.75 16.89 -16.58
C ALA A 204 3.39 16.98 -17.99
#